data_a7207b6bef7e78461a304a701341bfa6
#
_entry.id   a7207b6bef7e78461a304a701341bfa6
#
_cell.length_a   1.000
_cell.length_b   1.000
_cell.length_c   1.000
_cell.angle_alpha   90.00
_cell.angle_beta   90.00
_cell.angle_gamma   90.00
#
_symmetry.space_group_name_H-M   'P 1'
#
loop_
_entity.id
_entity.type
_entity.pdbx_description
1 polymer ?
#
loop_
_entity_poly.entity_id
_entity_poly.type
_entity_poly.pdbx_seq_one_letter_code
_entity_poly.pdbx_strand_id
1 'polypeptide(L)'
;MRPMWRLLLCGLPLLGHNILFDYSFIKQAAINARLDFEKEAWDTLKIARKALPDLESRSLEALCGYYQIPREHAHRAMDDVLETLALFRKLEEGFSEDHPEWFAAAPLKAKMKREVPATEAQKKYLADLIRYHELDLEPEWGALTKSRASRMIDQIILAHGRMEKRQRTEKK
;
A
#
# COMPACT_ATOMS: atom_id res chain seq x y z
N MET A 1 7.04 25.49 -3.34
CA MET A 1 7.01 24.20 -2.60
C MET A 1 7.59 23.10 -3.49
N ARG A 2 8.64 22.41 -3.06
CA ARG A 2 9.16 21.25 -3.81
C ARG A 2 8.17 20.10 -3.64
N PRO A 3 7.71 19.44 -4.69
CA PRO A 3 6.72 18.38 -4.56
C PRO A 3 7.29 17.21 -3.75
N MET A 4 6.50 16.69 -2.81
CA MET A 4 6.87 15.64 -1.84
C MET A 4 7.44 14.36 -2.50
N TRP A 5 7.03 14.04 -3.74
CA TRP A 5 7.57 12.90 -4.49
C TRP A 5 9.07 12.98 -4.78
N ARG A 6 9.66 14.21 -4.83
CA ARG A 6 11.12 14.37 -4.99
C ARG A 6 11.90 13.87 -3.76
N LEU A 7 11.33 13.96 -2.56
CA LEU A 7 11.93 13.40 -1.34
C LEU A 7 11.90 11.87 -1.36
N LEU A 8 10.84 11.27 -1.89
CA LEU A 8 10.75 9.82 -2.05
C LEU A 8 11.73 9.28 -3.08
N LEU A 9 12.11 10.09 -4.07
CA LEU A 9 13.07 9.71 -5.13
C LEU A 9 14.53 9.99 -4.75
N CYS A 10 14.82 10.73 -3.65
CA CYS A 10 16.19 10.90 -3.20
C CYS A 10 16.75 9.57 -2.66
N GLY A 11 18.06 9.37 -2.76
CA GLY A 11 18.74 8.12 -2.39
C GLY A 11 18.72 7.76 -0.90
N LEU A 12 17.94 8.48 -0.07
CA LEU A 12 17.86 8.24 1.37
C LEU A 12 17.03 6.99 1.67
N PRO A 13 17.46 6.18 2.67
CA PRO A 13 16.66 5.08 3.20
C PRO A 13 15.34 5.57 3.82
N LEU A 14 14.37 4.70 3.87
CA LEU A 14 13.10 4.93 4.57
C LEU A 14 13.19 4.41 6.01
N LEU A 15 12.45 5.05 6.91
CA LEU A 15 12.21 4.53 8.25
C LEU A 15 10.70 4.30 8.42
N GLY A 16 10.32 3.15 8.96
CA GLY A 16 8.93 2.87 9.25
C GLY A 16 8.72 1.67 10.17
N HIS A 17 7.50 1.53 10.64
CA HIS A 17 7.05 0.37 11.41
C HIS A 17 6.23 -0.53 10.49
N ASN A 18 6.77 -1.72 10.13
CA ASN A 18 6.24 -2.57 9.05
C ASN A 18 6.28 -1.89 7.68
N ILE A 19 7.35 -1.17 7.41
CA ILE A 19 7.51 -0.30 6.22
C ILE A 19 7.31 -1.03 4.90
N LEU A 20 7.51 -2.35 4.86
CA LEU A 20 7.30 -3.14 3.65
C LEU A 20 5.85 -3.07 3.16
N PHE A 21 4.88 -2.91 4.07
CA PHE A 21 3.48 -2.75 3.74
C PHE A 21 3.26 -1.46 2.93
N ASP A 22 3.68 -0.32 3.47
CA ASP A 22 3.53 0.99 2.79
C ASP A 22 4.35 1.05 1.49
N TYR A 23 5.58 0.55 1.53
CA TYR A 23 6.43 0.46 0.35
C TYR A 23 5.77 -0.33 -0.78
N SER A 24 5.04 -1.41 -0.48
CA SER A 24 4.39 -2.23 -1.50
C SER A 24 3.35 -1.44 -2.31
N PHE A 25 2.62 -0.53 -1.69
CA PHE A 25 1.66 0.35 -2.39
C PHE A 25 2.36 1.38 -3.25
N ILE A 26 3.41 2.03 -2.70
CA ILE A 26 4.18 3.04 -3.46
C ILE A 26 4.89 2.39 -4.65
N LYS A 27 5.50 1.22 -4.43
CA LYS A 27 6.16 0.45 -5.50
C LYS A 27 5.19 0.07 -6.61
N GLN A 28 3.97 -0.39 -6.25
CA GLN A 28 2.94 -0.70 -7.24
C GLN A 28 2.50 0.53 -8.03
N ALA A 29 2.34 1.68 -7.36
CA ALA A 29 2.00 2.94 -8.01
C ALA A 29 3.12 3.40 -8.96
N ALA A 30 4.38 3.26 -8.56
CA ALA A 30 5.54 3.57 -9.40
C ALA A 30 5.59 2.69 -10.66
N ILE A 31 5.39 1.38 -10.51
CA ILE A 31 5.31 0.43 -11.64
C ILE A 31 4.20 0.84 -12.61
N ASN A 32 3.03 1.19 -12.11
CA ASN A 32 1.91 1.64 -12.94
C ASN A 32 2.21 2.94 -13.68
N ALA A 33 3.04 3.81 -13.09
CA ALA A 33 3.54 5.04 -13.71
C ALA A 33 4.81 4.83 -14.58
N ARG A 34 5.28 3.59 -14.74
CA ARG A 34 6.52 3.23 -15.44
C ARG A 34 7.76 3.91 -14.85
N LEU A 35 7.75 4.11 -13.53
CA LEU A 35 8.87 4.66 -12.78
C LEU A 35 9.59 3.54 -12.03
N ASP A 36 10.92 3.64 -11.99
CA ASP A 36 11.70 2.79 -11.10
C ASP A 36 11.67 3.35 -9.67
N PHE A 37 11.43 2.48 -8.70
CA PHE A 37 11.34 2.84 -7.28
C PHE A 37 11.90 1.71 -6.42
N GLU A 38 13.21 1.75 -6.19
CA GLU A 38 13.91 0.86 -5.27
C GLU A 38 14.35 1.65 -4.04
N LYS A 39 14.16 1.07 -2.85
CA LYS A 39 14.52 1.69 -1.58
C LYS A 39 15.12 0.69 -0.62
N GLU A 40 16.01 1.21 0.21
CA GLU A 40 16.44 0.60 1.45
C GLU A 40 15.66 1.19 2.61
N ALA A 41 15.55 0.46 3.71
CA ALA A 41 14.82 0.94 4.87
C ALA A 41 15.31 0.34 6.18
N TRP A 42 15.02 1.05 7.26
CA TRP A 42 14.94 0.53 8.61
C TRP A 42 13.49 0.18 8.94
N ASP A 43 13.26 -1.02 9.42
CA ASP A 43 11.93 -1.50 9.80
C ASP A 43 11.91 -1.78 11.30
N THR A 44 11.34 -0.86 12.08
CA THR A 44 11.29 -0.98 13.55
C THR A 44 10.55 -2.23 14.02
N LEU A 45 9.58 -2.74 13.24
CA LEU A 45 8.92 -4.01 13.58
C LEU A 45 9.88 -5.20 13.45
N LYS A 46 10.73 -5.22 12.42
CA LYS A 46 11.73 -6.28 12.24
C LYS A 46 12.79 -6.25 13.33
N ILE A 47 13.26 -5.04 13.71
CA ILE A 47 14.22 -4.86 14.80
C ILE A 47 13.57 -5.33 16.11
N ALA A 48 12.36 -4.85 16.44
CA ALA A 48 11.65 -5.20 17.66
C ALA A 48 11.38 -6.71 17.80
N ARG A 49 11.14 -7.42 16.69
CA ARG A 49 10.96 -8.88 16.70
C ARG A 49 12.21 -9.62 17.13
N LYS A 50 13.38 -9.08 16.84
CA LYS A 50 14.68 -9.65 17.27
C LYS A 50 15.05 -9.23 18.68
N ALA A 51 14.85 -7.93 18.99
CA ALA A 51 15.24 -7.33 20.25
C ALA A 51 14.35 -7.78 21.43
N LEU A 52 13.06 -8.01 21.17
CA LEU A 52 12.05 -8.29 22.18
C LEU A 52 11.25 -9.56 21.80
N PRO A 53 11.87 -10.74 21.77
CA PRO A 53 11.23 -11.99 21.32
C PRO A 53 10.05 -12.42 22.20
N ASP A 54 10.09 -12.07 23.48
CA ASP A 54 9.08 -12.49 24.48
C ASP A 54 7.92 -11.51 24.62
N LEU A 55 7.98 -10.35 23.94
CA LEU A 55 6.89 -9.37 24.01
C LEU A 55 5.64 -9.91 23.27
N GLU A 56 4.48 -9.88 23.91
CA GLU A 56 3.23 -10.41 23.36
C GLU A 56 2.79 -9.69 22.08
N SER A 57 2.86 -8.37 22.09
CA SER A 57 2.51 -7.51 20.94
C SER A 57 3.67 -6.60 20.55
N ARG A 58 3.92 -6.48 19.25
CA ARG A 58 4.92 -5.57 18.68
C ARG A 58 4.29 -4.56 17.73
N SER A 59 3.02 -4.20 18.00
CA SER A 59 2.42 -3.03 17.35
C SER A 59 3.15 -1.76 17.75
N LEU A 60 3.08 -0.71 16.94
CA LEU A 60 3.69 0.58 17.28
C LEU A 60 3.19 1.06 18.65
N GLU A 61 1.89 0.94 18.90
CA GLU A 61 1.26 1.28 20.18
C GLU A 61 1.83 0.51 21.36
N ALA A 62 1.94 -0.83 21.25
CA ALA A 62 2.48 -1.67 22.31
C ALA A 62 3.94 -1.34 22.62
N LEU A 63 4.73 -1.06 21.58
CA LEU A 63 6.15 -0.71 21.72
C LEU A 63 6.31 0.70 22.29
N CYS A 64 5.47 1.67 21.90
CA CYS A 64 5.46 2.99 22.52
C CYS A 64 5.12 2.90 24.02
N GLY A 65 4.14 2.07 24.39
CA GLY A 65 3.83 1.80 25.80
C GLY A 65 4.99 1.18 26.55
N TYR A 66 5.64 0.16 25.97
CA TYR A 66 6.80 -0.53 26.57
C TYR A 66 7.98 0.43 26.84
N TYR A 67 8.28 1.31 25.87
CA TYR A 67 9.38 2.28 25.99
C TYR A 67 8.95 3.63 26.61
N GLN A 68 7.70 3.75 27.05
CA GLN A 68 7.13 4.99 27.64
C GLN A 68 7.27 6.19 26.69
N ILE A 69 7.09 5.96 25.39
CA ILE A 69 7.07 7.02 24.37
C ILE A 69 5.69 7.70 24.46
N PRO A 70 5.63 9.04 24.69
CA PRO A 70 4.36 9.75 24.76
C PRO A 70 3.57 9.66 23.46
N ARG A 71 2.25 9.44 23.58
CA ARG A 71 1.31 9.41 22.45
C ARG A 71 0.18 10.39 22.72
N GLU A 72 0.28 11.60 22.18
CA GLU A 72 -0.72 12.65 22.43
C GLU A 72 -1.96 12.50 21.54
N HIS A 73 -1.77 12.11 20.28
CA HIS A 73 -2.84 11.99 19.30
C HIS A 73 -2.64 10.75 18.42
N ALA A 74 -2.97 9.58 18.95
CA ALA A 74 -2.94 8.33 18.19
C ALA A 74 -3.72 8.44 16.85
N HIS A 75 -3.17 7.85 15.77
CA HIS A 75 -3.73 7.83 14.42
C HIS A 75 -3.67 9.14 13.62
N ARG A 76 -2.84 10.09 14.03
CA ARG A 76 -2.42 11.16 13.14
C ARG A 76 -1.10 10.77 12.47
N ALA A 77 -1.05 10.82 11.14
CA ALA A 77 0.10 10.37 10.38
C ALA A 77 1.44 10.99 10.80
N MET A 78 1.45 12.25 11.23
CA MET A 78 2.65 12.92 11.71
C MET A 78 3.09 12.40 13.08
N ASP A 79 2.14 12.12 13.97
CA ASP A 79 2.45 11.60 15.30
C ASP A 79 2.99 10.19 15.22
N ASP A 80 2.40 9.32 14.36
CA ASP A 80 2.91 7.98 14.08
C ASP A 80 4.35 8.00 13.50
N VAL A 81 4.71 9.01 12.69
CA VAL A 81 6.08 9.22 12.20
C VAL A 81 7.04 9.56 13.33
N LEU A 82 6.67 10.50 14.22
CA LEU A 82 7.50 10.91 15.36
C LEU A 82 7.65 9.76 16.36
N GLU A 83 6.59 9.02 16.63
CA GLU A 83 6.59 7.83 17.49
C GLU A 83 7.52 6.75 16.91
N THR A 84 7.45 6.50 15.58
CA THR A 84 8.32 5.55 14.90
C THR A 84 9.80 5.95 15.00
N LEU A 85 10.11 7.23 14.87
CA LEU A 85 11.47 7.74 15.01
C LEU A 85 11.96 7.62 16.46
N ALA A 86 11.13 7.96 17.44
CA ALA A 86 11.45 7.81 18.84
C ALA A 86 11.70 6.34 19.21
N LEU A 87 10.84 5.43 18.70
CA LEU A 87 11.00 3.98 18.87
C LEU A 87 12.31 3.48 18.25
N PHE A 88 12.65 3.93 17.03
CA PHE A 88 13.91 3.54 16.37
C PHE A 88 15.11 3.92 17.25
N ARG A 89 15.14 5.14 17.79
CA ARG A 89 16.22 5.61 18.68
C ARG A 89 16.30 4.78 19.96
N LYS A 90 15.17 4.41 20.55
CA LYS A 90 15.15 3.55 21.75
C LYS A 90 15.69 2.16 21.48
N LEU A 91 15.35 1.59 20.34
CA LEU A 91 15.91 0.31 19.92
C LEU A 91 17.41 0.41 19.61
N GLU A 92 17.83 1.47 18.94
CA GLU A 92 19.24 1.74 18.63
C GLU A 92 20.08 1.92 19.89
N GLU A 93 19.63 2.76 20.85
CA GLU A 93 20.26 2.96 22.16
C GLU A 93 20.44 1.64 22.94
N GLY A 94 19.45 0.74 22.85
CA GLY A 94 19.48 -0.50 23.64
C GLY A 94 20.23 -1.66 23.00
N PHE A 95 20.39 -1.68 21.67
CA PHE A 95 20.83 -2.89 20.98
C PHE A 95 21.89 -2.68 19.89
N SER A 96 22.26 -1.44 19.53
CA SER A 96 23.16 -1.21 18.41
C SER A 96 24.63 -1.58 18.71
N GLU A 97 25.04 -1.56 19.98
CA GLU A 97 26.39 -1.98 20.38
C GLU A 97 26.59 -3.50 20.19
N ASP A 98 25.60 -4.29 20.60
CA ASP A 98 25.66 -5.75 20.51
C ASP A 98 25.26 -6.29 19.11
N HIS A 99 24.38 -5.56 18.42
CA HIS A 99 23.77 -5.99 17.15
C HIS A 99 23.73 -4.87 16.10
N PRO A 100 24.88 -4.32 15.68
CA PRO A 100 24.92 -3.22 14.72
C PRO A 100 24.28 -3.58 13.35
N GLU A 101 24.27 -4.86 12.98
CA GLU A 101 23.69 -5.34 11.73
C GLU A 101 22.15 -5.20 11.68
N TRP A 102 21.46 -5.04 12.82
CA TRP A 102 20.02 -4.81 12.83
C TRP A 102 19.66 -3.39 12.44
N PHE A 103 20.61 -2.47 12.55
CA PHE A 103 20.49 -1.04 12.27
C PHE A 103 21.12 -0.64 10.93
N ALA A 104 21.54 -1.61 10.14
CA ALA A 104 21.89 -1.38 8.74
C ALA A 104 20.61 -1.29 7.88
N ALA A 105 20.50 -0.25 7.05
CA ALA A 105 19.41 -0.15 6.10
C ALA A 105 19.47 -1.33 5.12
N ALA A 106 18.32 -1.96 4.88
CA ALA A 106 18.23 -3.14 4.03
C ALA A 106 17.30 -2.91 2.84
N PRO A 107 17.60 -3.48 1.65
CA PRO A 107 16.74 -3.38 0.48
C PRO A 107 15.33 -3.90 0.74
N LEU A 108 14.33 -3.13 0.35
CA LEU A 108 12.92 -3.52 0.42
C LEU A 108 12.54 -4.38 -0.78
N LYS A 109 12.22 -5.64 -0.54
CA LYS A 109 11.79 -6.59 -1.57
C LYS A 109 10.30 -6.87 -1.44
N ALA A 110 9.47 -6.08 -2.11
CA ALA A 110 8.04 -6.34 -2.17
C ALA A 110 7.70 -7.32 -3.30
N LYS A 111 6.89 -8.33 -2.99
CA LYS A 111 6.32 -9.20 -4.03
C LYS A 111 5.19 -8.42 -4.73
N MET A 112 5.45 -7.92 -5.92
CA MET A 112 4.45 -7.26 -6.73
C MET A 112 3.47 -8.28 -7.30
N LYS A 113 2.18 -7.97 -7.22
CA LYS A 113 1.19 -8.74 -7.98
C LYS A 113 1.39 -8.40 -9.45
N ARG A 114 1.65 -9.42 -10.28
CA ARG A 114 1.62 -9.24 -11.73
C ARG A 114 0.24 -8.69 -12.09
N GLU A 115 0.20 -7.57 -12.78
CA GLU A 115 -1.04 -7.09 -13.37
C GLU A 115 -1.48 -8.11 -14.43
N VAL A 116 -2.63 -8.73 -14.17
CA VAL A 116 -3.24 -9.67 -15.09
C VAL A 116 -4.17 -8.86 -15.99
N PRO A 117 -4.10 -9.03 -17.32
CA PRO A 117 -5.05 -8.40 -18.24
C PRO A 117 -6.49 -8.71 -17.86
N ALA A 118 -7.39 -7.78 -18.11
CA ALA A 118 -8.82 -7.98 -17.90
C ALA A 118 -9.31 -9.17 -18.76
N THR A 119 -10.14 -10.00 -18.17
CA THR A 119 -10.76 -11.11 -18.90
C THR A 119 -11.74 -10.58 -19.94
N GLU A 120 -11.98 -11.33 -21.01
CA GLU A 120 -12.96 -10.96 -22.02
C GLU A 120 -14.38 -10.78 -21.43
N ALA A 121 -14.71 -11.59 -20.42
CA ALA A 121 -15.96 -11.43 -19.68
C ALA A 121 -16.05 -10.08 -18.94
N GLN A 122 -14.96 -9.64 -18.29
CA GLN A 122 -14.91 -8.34 -17.64
C GLN A 122 -14.98 -7.18 -18.64
N LYS A 123 -14.24 -7.28 -19.74
CA LYS A 123 -14.28 -6.27 -20.82
C LYS A 123 -15.68 -6.14 -21.39
N LYS A 124 -16.31 -7.28 -21.72
CA LYS A 124 -17.68 -7.31 -22.23
C LYS A 124 -18.67 -6.70 -21.24
N TYR A 125 -18.62 -7.10 -19.97
CA TYR A 125 -19.54 -6.59 -18.96
C TYR A 125 -19.35 -5.09 -18.73
N LEU A 126 -18.11 -4.60 -18.72
CA LEU A 126 -17.81 -3.18 -18.62
C LEU A 126 -18.35 -2.41 -19.84
N ALA A 127 -18.14 -2.92 -21.04
CA ALA A 127 -18.67 -2.31 -22.28
C ALA A 127 -20.20 -2.27 -22.28
N ASP A 128 -20.86 -3.34 -21.82
CA ASP A 128 -22.30 -3.40 -21.72
C ASP A 128 -22.85 -2.40 -20.69
N LEU A 129 -22.17 -2.22 -19.53
CA LEU A 129 -22.52 -1.20 -18.53
C LEU A 129 -22.36 0.22 -19.07
N ILE A 130 -21.24 0.53 -19.74
CA ILE A 130 -20.99 1.83 -20.35
C ILE A 130 -22.10 2.17 -21.34
N ARG A 131 -22.46 1.21 -22.21
CA ARG A 131 -23.54 1.38 -23.21
C ARG A 131 -24.92 1.51 -22.56
N TYR A 132 -25.22 0.69 -21.57
CA TYR A 132 -26.51 0.67 -20.89
C TYR A 132 -26.82 1.99 -20.17
N HIS A 133 -25.81 2.60 -19.56
CA HIS A 133 -25.91 3.87 -18.86
C HIS A 133 -25.49 5.09 -19.69
N GLU A 134 -25.25 4.91 -21.00
CA GLU A 134 -24.86 5.96 -21.96
C GLU A 134 -23.71 6.84 -21.45
N LEU A 135 -22.67 6.18 -20.87
CA LEU A 135 -21.55 6.88 -20.27
C LEU A 135 -20.53 7.27 -21.35
N ASP A 136 -20.05 8.51 -21.29
CA ASP A 136 -18.90 8.98 -22.09
C ASP A 136 -17.59 8.52 -21.43
N LEU A 137 -17.30 7.24 -21.58
CA LEU A 137 -16.14 6.59 -20.95
C LEU A 137 -15.49 5.64 -21.96
N GLU A 138 -14.24 5.94 -22.34
CA GLU A 138 -13.43 5.11 -23.24
C GLU A 138 -12.25 4.48 -22.50
N PRO A 139 -12.39 3.22 -22.01
CA PRO A 139 -11.28 2.51 -21.41
C PRO A 139 -10.20 2.15 -22.42
N GLU A 140 -8.93 2.22 -22.01
CA GLU A 140 -7.82 1.65 -22.80
C GLU A 140 -7.90 0.11 -22.81
N TRP A 141 -8.73 -0.47 -23.67
CA TRP A 141 -9.04 -1.90 -23.70
C TRP A 141 -7.81 -2.81 -23.78
N GLY A 142 -6.76 -2.38 -24.48
CA GLY A 142 -5.52 -3.14 -24.67
C GLY A 142 -4.63 -3.17 -23.41
N ALA A 143 -4.71 -2.11 -22.58
CA ALA A 143 -3.93 -1.99 -21.36
C ALA A 143 -4.79 -2.21 -20.09
N LEU A 144 -6.06 -2.61 -20.26
CA LEU A 144 -6.99 -2.80 -19.16
C LEU A 144 -6.63 -4.02 -18.33
N THR A 145 -6.32 -3.81 -17.04
CA THR A 145 -6.02 -4.90 -16.12
C THR A 145 -7.29 -5.38 -15.41
N LYS A 146 -7.24 -6.62 -14.90
CA LYS A 146 -8.34 -7.24 -14.14
C LYS A 146 -8.80 -6.37 -12.97
N SER A 147 -7.84 -5.82 -12.22
CA SER A 147 -8.11 -4.96 -11.06
C SER A 147 -8.73 -3.61 -11.47
N ARG A 148 -8.28 -3.04 -12.60
CA ARG A 148 -8.82 -1.78 -13.12
C ARG A 148 -10.23 -1.98 -13.64
N ALA A 149 -10.47 -3.06 -14.40
CA ALA A 149 -11.80 -3.42 -14.89
C ALA A 149 -12.80 -3.62 -13.75
N SER A 150 -12.43 -4.38 -12.71
CA SER A 150 -13.31 -4.58 -11.55
C SER A 150 -13.67 -3.27 -10.87
N ARG A 151 -12.67 -2.41 -10.61
CA ARG A 151 -12.92 -1.09 -9.98
C ARG A 151 -13.84 -0.20 -10.82
N MET A 152 -13.66 -0.17 -12.14
CA MET A 152 -14.55 0.60 -13.04
C MET A 152 -15.97 0.06 -13.02
N ILE A 153 -16.14 -1.26 -13.08
CA ILE A 153 -17.45 -1.92 -12.95
C ILE A 153 -18.11 -1.54 -11.63
N ASP A 154 -17.39 -1.65 -10.51
CA ASP A 154 -17.94 -1.33 -9.19
C ASP A 154 -18.33 0.15 -9.07
N GLN A 155 -17.51 1.07 -9.60
CA GLN A 155 -17.83 2.50 -9.63
C GLN A 155 -19.08 2.81 -10.44
N ILE A 156 -19.23 2.21 -11.63
CA ILE A 156 -20.41 2.41 -12.46
C ILE A 156 -21.65 1.84 -11.75
N ILE A 157 -21.55 0.65 -11.18
CA ILE A 157 -22.67 0.04 -10.45
C ILE A 157 -23.05 0.87 -9.22
N LEU A 158 -22.08 1.43 -8.51
CA LEU A 158 -22.32 2.29 -7.34
C LEU A 158 -23.02 3.59 -7.72
N ALA A 159 -22.63 4.19 -8.84
CA ALA A 159 -23.16 5.49 -9.30
C ALA A 159 -24.50 5.36 -10.04
N HIS A 160 -24.68 4.32 -10.85
CA HIS A 160 -25.77 4.21 -11.81
C HIS A 160 -26.65 2.95 -11.63
N GLY A 161 -26.25 2.04 -10.76
CA GLY A 161 -26.95 0.77 -10.56
C GLY A 161 -26.49 -0.36 -11.50
N ARG A 162 -27.07 -1.53 -11.30
CA ARG A 162 -26.81 -2.71 -12.16
C ARG A 162 -27.74 -2.68 -13.36
N MET A 163 -27.29 -3.27 -14.48
CA MET A 163 -28.16 -3.53 -15.63
C MET A 163 -29.34 -4.41 -15.21
N GLU A 164 -30.56 -4.03 -15.59
CA GLU A 164 -31.73 -4.88 -15.42
C GLU A 164 -31.60 -6.13 -16.31
N LYS A 165 -31.88 -7.29 -15.74
CA LYS A 165 -31.93 -8.54 -16.52
C LYS A 165 -33.10 -8.41 -17.51
N ARG A 166 -32.80 -8.39 -18.83
CA ARG A 166 -33.84 -8.57 -19.84
C ARG A 166 -34.59 -9.85 -19.51
N GLN A 167 -35.85 -9.73 -19.17
CA GLN A 167 -36.76 -10.89 -19.07
C GLN A 167 -36.70 -11.61 -20.41
N ARG A 168 -36.29 -12.86 -20.35
CA ARG A 168 -36.31 -13.77 -21.50
C ARG A 168 -37.77 -13.98 -21.82
N THR A 169 -38.29 -13.23 -22.78
CA THR A 169 -39.61 -13.52 -23.35
C THR A 169 -39.56 -14.93 -23.90
N GLU A 170 -40.18 -15.85 -23.19
CA GLU A 170 -40.47 -17.18 -23.70
C GLU A 170 -41.24 -17.04 -24.99
N LYS A 171 -40.61 -17.38 -26.13
CA LYS A 171 -41.34 -17.68 -27.35
C LYS A 171 -42.03 -19.02 -27.15
N LYS A 172 -43.35 -18.94 -27.01
CA LYS A 172 -44.27 -20.05 -27.16
C LYS A 172 -44.26 -20.53 -28.61
#